data_66c11047f58ba15be652296b2e4c0b8a
#
_entry.id   66c11047f58ba15be652296b2e4c0b8a
#
_cell.length_a   1.000
_cell.length_b   1.000
_cell.length_c   1.000
_cell.angle_alpha   90.00
_cell.angle_beta   90.00
_cell.angle_gamma   90.00
#
_symmetry.space_group_name_H-M   'P 1'
#
loop_
_entity.id
_entity.type
_entity.pdbx_description
1 polymer ?
#
loop_
_entity_poly.entity_id
_entity_poly.type
_entity_poly.pdbx_seq_one_letter_code
_entity_poly.pdbx_strand_id
1 'polypeptide(L)'
;MLFRGAMDIVNQRDAIPFTTVDGSTIRELLAHRNSAIRKQSLAEARLDAGSATIPHHHDVTEEIYYILSGTADMTLGEETRPVGPGDAIAIPPGVRHTIRNTGSGELVFLCTCAPGYEHSDTFLDPSA
;
A
#
# COMPACT_ATOMS: atom_id res chain seq x y z
N MET A 1 -12.75 25.13 -12.51
CA MET A 1 -12.30 25.77 -11.26
C MET A 1 -10.83 26.15 -11.35
N LEU A 2 -10.48 27.34 -10.91
CA LEU A 2 -9.09 27.78 -10.88
C LEU A 2 -8.44 27.37 -9.55
N PHE A 3 -7.37 26.60 -9.63
CA PHE A 3 -6.60 26.20 -8.45
C PHE A 3 -5.73 27.39 -8.00
N ARG A 4 -5.84 27.76 -6.71
CA ARG A 4 -5.14 28.93 -6.15
C ARG A 4 -4.10 28.58 -5.10
N GLY A 5 -3.94 27.30 -4.75
CA GLY A 5 -2.93 26.87 -3.81
C GLY A 5 -1.58 26.66 -4.48
N ALA A 6 -0.55 26.39 -3.68
CA ALA A 6 0.74 25.94 -4.18
C ALA A 6 0.62 24.54 -4.75
N MET A 7 1.48 24.22 -5.71
CA MET A 7 1.56 22.87 -6.25
C MET A 7 2.17 21.94 -5.21
N ASP A 8 1.49 20.86 -4.88
CA ASP A 8 2.01 19.83 -3.96
C ASP A 8 2.84 18.82 -4.76
N ILE A 9 4.12 18.74 -4.46
CA ILE A 9 5.02 17.76 -5.08
C ILE A 9 5.82 17.11 -3.97
N VAL A 10 5.78 15.78 -3.90
CA VAL A 10 6.57 15.02 -2.94
C VAL A 10 7.40 14.00 -3.71
N ASN A 11 8.71 14.02 -3.49
CA ASN A 11 9.59 13.00 -4.04
C ASN A 11 9.76 11.90 -2.99
N GLN A 12 9.76 10.67 -3.43
CA GLN A 12 9.91 9.49 -2.56
C GLN A 12 11.15 9.60 -1.65
N ARG A 13 12.26 10.13 -2.14
CA ARG A 13 13.49 10.24 -1.35
C ARG A 13 13.38 11.20 -0.17
N ASP A 14 12.42 12.14 -0.21
CA ASP A 14 12.23 13.14 0.84
C ASP A 14 11.15 12.73 1.84
N ALA A 15 10.39 11.65 1.55
CA ALA A 15 9.36 11.15 2.44
C ALA A 15 10.00 10.35 3.59
N ILE A 16 9.59 10.63 4.83
CA ILE A 16 10.12 9.95 6.01
C ILE A 16 9.45 8.59 6.12
N PRO A 17 10.22 7.47 6.06
CA PRO A 17 9.63 6.14 6.16
C PRO A 17 9.15 5.86 7.59
N PHE A 18 8.09 5.06 7.70
CA PHE A 18 7.60 4.56 8.99
C PHE A 18 7.08 3.14 8.81
N THR A 19 7.01 2.39 9.91
CA THR A 19 6.41 1.06 9.90
C THR A 19 4.92 1.21 10.18
N THR A 20 4.10 0.72 9.26
CA THR A 20 2.65 0.81 9.40
C THR A 20 2.07 -0.40 10.14
N VAL A 21 0.74 -0.39 10.32
CA VAL A 21 0.00 -1.39 11.11
C VAL A 21 0.23 -2.81 10.62
N ASP A 22 0.36 -3.03 9.31
CA ASP A 22 0.58 -4.34 8.70
C ASP A 22 2.04 -4.81 8.71
N GLY A 23 2.97 -4.01 9.23
CA GLY A 23 4.38 -4.34 9.34
C GLY A 23 5.25 -3.90 8.17
N SER A 24 4.67 -3.39 7.09
CA SER A 24 5.46 -2.87 5.97
C SER A 24 6.08 -1.51 6.28
N THR A 25 7.16 -1.17 5.59
CA THR A 25 7.78 0.15 5.64
C THR A 25 7.14 1.03 4.59
N ILE A 26 6.53 2.12 5.01
CA ILE A 26 5.74 3.01 4.15
C ILE A 26 6.40 4.38 4.02
N ARG A 27 6.39 4.89 2.80
CA ARG A 27 6.63 6.31 2.52
C ARG A 27 5.35 6.88 1.93
N GLU A 28 4.60 7.65 2.73
CA GLU A 28 3.39 8.31 2.25
C GLU A 28 3.80 9.45 1.33
N LEU A 29 3.35 9.42 0.09
CA LEU A 29 3.71 10.43 -0.91
C LEU A 29 2.69 11.56 -0.91
N LEU A 30 1.43 11.26 -1.20
CA LEU A 30 0.37 12.27 -1.21
C LEU A 30 -0.88 11.73 -0.52
N ALA A 31 -1.40 12.53 0.40
CA ALA A 31 -2.63 12.26 1.14
C ALA A 31 -3.22 13.59 1.60
N HIS A 32 -4.36 13.54 2.28
CA HIS A 32 -4.99 14.75 2.79
C HIS A 32 -4.14 15.46 3.85
N ARG A 33 -3.22 14.72 4.51
CA ARG A 33 -2.36 15.25 5.56
C ARG A 33 -1.29 16.21 5.05
N ASN A 34 -0.88 16.05 3.79
CA ASN A 34 0.26 16.81 3.23
C ASN A 34 -0.04 17.49 1.90
N SER A 35 -1.29 17.52 1.46
CA SER A 35 -1.62 18.00 0.12
C SER A 35 -3.08 18.42 -0.01
N ALA A 36 -3.45 18.89 -1.19
CA ALA A 36 -4.83 19.23 -1.53
C ALA A 36 -5.68 18.00 -1.90
N ILE A 37 -5.09 16.81 -1.91
CA ILE A 37 -5.81 15.56 -2.24
C ILE A 37 -6.79 15.21 -1.11
N ARG A 38 -8.03 14.84 -1.47
CA ARG A 38 -9.08 14.55 -0.47
C ARG A 38 -9.72 13.19 -0.64
N LYS A 39 -9.65 12.58 -1.84
CA LYS A 39 -10.42 11.35 -2.15
C LYS A 39 -9.55 10.12 -2.30
N GLN A 40 -8.25 10.26 -2.22
CA GLN A 40 -7.30 9.16 -2.43
C GLN A 40 -5.99 9.44 -1.71
N SER A 41 -5.15 8.42 -1.63
CA SER A 41 -3.77 8.57 -1.18
C SER A 41 -2.86 7.70 -2.03
N LEU A 42 -1.57 8.05 -2.06
CA LEU A 42 -0.54 7.30 -2.76
C LEU A 42 0.64 7.14 -1.81
N ALA A 43 1.10 5.91 -1.65
CA ALA A 43 2.25 5.57 -0.83
C ALA A 43 3.14 4.55 -1.52
N GLU A 44 4.42 4.53 -1.16
CA GLU A 44 5.34 3.48 -1.53
C GLU A 44 5.54 2.55 -0.33
N ALA A 45 5.40 1.25 -0.57
CA ALA A 45 5.60 0.23 0.47
C ALA A 45 6.81 -0.62 0.14
N ARG A 46 7.53 -1.05 1.17
CA ARG A 46 8.69 -1.93 1.05
C ARG A 46 8.64 -3.04 2.07
N LEU A 47 9.08 -4.22 1.65
CA LEU A 47 9.23 -5.40 2.50
C LEU A 47 10.60 -6.03 2.25
N ASP A 48 11.28 -6.39 3.31
CA ASP A 48 12.55 -7.14 3.23
C ASP A 48 12.33 -8.54 2.70
N ALA A 49 13.38 -9.14 2.16
CA ALA A 49 13.35 -10.52 1.66
C ALA A 49 12.78 -11.45 2.73
N GLY A 50 11.84 -12.30 2.33
CA GLY A 50 11.21 -13.29 3.21
C GLY A 50 10.12 -12.73 4.13
N SER A 51 9.95 -11.41 4.19
CA SER A 51 8.92 -10.78 5.03
C SER A 51 7.57 -10.75 4.33
N ALA A 52 6.52 -10.64 5.13
CA ALA A 52 5.16 -10.50 4.66
C ALA A 52 4.44 -9.44 5.47
N THR A 53 3.43 -8.82 4.89
CA THR A 53 2.52 -7.99 5.67
C THR A 53 1.70 -8.88 6.59
N ILE A 54 1.29 -8.37 7.74
CA ILE A 54 0.30 -9.05 8.57
C ILE A 54 -1.02 -9.05 7.78
N PRO A 55 -1.71 -10.20 7.65
CA PRO A 55 -2.99 -10.21 6.96
C PRO A 55 -3.96 -9.21 7.58
N HIS A 56 -4.63 -8.44 6.73
CA HIS A 56 -5.49 -7.35 7.18
C HIS A 56 -6.55 -7.02 6.12
N HIS A 57 -7.50 -6.17 6.50
CA HIS A 57 -8.50 -5.63 5.59
C HIS A 57 -8.80 -4.18 5.93
N HIS A 58 -9.44 -3.49 5.00
CA HIS A 58 -9.97 -2.14 5.17
C HIS A 58 -11.48 -2.21 4.93
N ASP A 59 -12.28 -1.61 5.81
CA ASP A 59 -13.74 -1.66 5.67
C ASP A 59 -14.27 -0.70 4.60
N VAL A 60 -13.67 0.47 4.48
CA VAL A 60 -14.15 1.55 3.63
C VAL A 60 -13.29 1.72 2.38
N THR A 61 -11.98 1.68 2.53
CA THR A 61 -11.02 1.93 1.46
C THR A 61 -10.94 0.76 0.48
N GLU A 62 -11.03 1.05 -0.81
CA GLU A 62 -10.52 0.15 -1.84
C GLU A 62 -9.06 0.50 -2.14
N GLU A 63 -8.27 -0.49 -2.53
CA GLU A 63 -6.84 -0.31 -2.68
C GLU A 63 -6.34 -0.96 -3.96
N ILE A 64 -5.27 -0.39 -4.54
CA ILE A 64 -4.53 -1.01 -5.64
C ILE A 64 -3.07 -1.10 -5.20
N TYR A 65 -2.47 -2.29 -5.36
CA TYR A 65 -1.02 -2.46 -5.30
C TYR A 65 -0.47 -2.48 -6.71
N TYR A 66 0.63 -1.78 -6.95
CA TYR A 66 1.35 -1.85 -8.21
C TYR A 66 2.81 -2.18 -7.94
N ILE A 67 3.27 -3.36 -8.41
CA ILE A 67 4.61 -3.85 -8.10
C ILE A 67 5.64 -3.12 -8.97
N LEU A 68 6.61 -2.49 -8.32
CA LEU A 68 7.71 -1.80 -9.00
C LEU A 68 8.93 -2.69 -9.15
N SER A 69 9.32 -3.41 -8.10
CA SER A 69 10.48 -4.30 -8.14
C SER A 69 10.34 -5.43 -7.12
N GLY A 70 10.99 -6.55 -7.40
CA GLY A 70 10.90 -7.74 -6.59
C GLY A 70 9.79 -8.66 -7.05
N THR A 71 9.69 -9.82 -6.40
CA THR A 71 8.65 -10.83 -6.64
C THR A 71 7.97 -11.17 -5.34
N ALA A 72 6.70 -11.55 -5.42
CA ALA A 72 5.91 -11.80 -4.23
C ALA A 72 4.79 -12.81 -4.49
N ASP A 73 4.24 -13.35 -3.40
CA ASP A 73 2.97 -14.06 -3.42
C ASP A 73 1.92 -13.12 -2.83
N MET A 74 0.89 -12.84 -3.60
CA MET A 74 -0.25 -12.03 -3.16
C MET A 74 -1.42 -12.95 -2.80
N THR A 75 -1.94 -12.77 -1.59
CA THR A 75 -3.15 -13.46 -1.14
C THR A 75 -4.27 -12.47 -1.00
N LEU A 76 -5.38 -12.74 -1.67
CA LEU A 76 -6.61 -11.95 -1.60
C LEU A 76 -7.76 -12.91 -1.32
N GLY A 77 -8.39 -12.78 -0.14
CA GLY A 77 -9.34 -13.76 0.33
C GLY A 77 -8.68 -15.13 0.48
N GLU A 78 -9.15 -16.11 -0.28
CA GLU A 78 -8.61 -17.47 -0.25
C GLU A 78 -7.68 -17.79 -1.44
N GLU A 79 -7.48 -16.83 -2.33
CA GLU A 79 -6.66 -17.02 -3.53
C GLU A 79 -5.27 -16.46 -3.33
N THR A 80 -4.25 -17.23 -3.72
CA THR A 80 -2.85 -16.77 -3.72
C THR A 80 -2.28 -16.92 -5.12
N ARG A 81 -1.65 -15.85 -5.60
CA ARG A 81 -0.96 -15.86 -6.91
C ARG A 81 0.41 -15.21 -6.81
N PRO A 82 1.38 -15.68 -7.60
CA PRO A 82 2.64 -14.97 -7.74
C PRO A 82 2.43 -13.68 -8.52
N VAL A 83 3.13 -12.62 -8.09
CA VAL A 83 3.12 -11.31 -8.74
C VAL A 83 4.55 -10.79 -8.87
N GLY A 84 4.77 -9.89 -9.83
CA GLY A 84 6.07 -9.29 -10.08
C GLY A 84 5.94 -7.91 -10.71
N PRO A 85 7.06 -7.30 -11.13
CA PRO A 85 7.07 -5.94 -11.65
C PRO A 85 6.07 -5.73 -12.78
N GLY A 86 5.28 -4.66 -12.66
CA GLY A 86 4.26 -4.32 -13.64
C GLY A 86 2.87 -4.88 -13.32
N ASP A 87 2.74 -5.77 -12.33
CA ASP A 87 1.44 -6.30 -11.93
C ASP A 87 0.70 -5.29 -11.06
N ALA A 88 -0.57 -5.09 -11.35
CA ALA A 88 -1.49 -4.30 -10.54
C ALA A 88 -2.53 -5.23 -9.92
N ILE A 89 -2.75 -5.10 -8.61
CA ILE A 89 -3.67 -5.94 -7.86
C ILE A 89 -4.80 -5.08 -7.30
N ALA A 90 -6.05 -5.46 -7.61
CA ALA A 90 -7.22 -4.79 -7.07
C ALA A 90 -7.61 -5.40 -5.73
N ILE A 91 -7.79 -4.57 -4.72
CA ILE A 91 -8.17 -4.99 -3.37
C ILE A 91 -9.47 -4.28 -2.99
N PRO A 92 -10.63 -4.96 -3.12
CA PRO A 92 -11.91 -4.37 -2.73
C PRO A 92 -12.01 -4.13 -1.22
N PRO A 93 -12.90 -3.23 -0.78
CA PRO A 93 -13.16 -3.06 0.66
C PRO A 93 -13.60 -4.37 1.30
N GLY A 94 -13.18 -4.60 2.55
CA GLY A 94 -13.58 -5.74 3.34
C GLY A 94 -12.84 -7.03 3.05
N VAL A 95 -11.99 -7.07 2.03
CA VAL A 95 -11.31 -8.32 1.64
C VAL A 95 -9.96 -8.43 2.35
N ARG A 96 -9.80 -9.54 3.07
CA ARG A 96 -8.55 -9.88 3.76
C ARG A 96 -7.44 -10.09 2.74
N HIS A 97 -6.30 -9.46 2.95
CA HIS A 97 -5.16 -9.60 2.04
C HIS A 97 -3.83 -9.57 2.78
N THR A 98 -2.83 -10.14 2.13
CA THR A 98 -1.44 -10.12 2.57
C THR A 98 -0.53 -10.32 1.35
N ILE A 99 0.67 -9.76 1.43
CA ILE A 99 1.69 -9.95 0.41
C ILE A 99 2.98 -10.40 1.06
N ARG A 100 3.63 -11.42 0.48
CA ARG A 100 4.89 -11.98 0.96
C ARG A 100 5.97 -11.78 -0.08
N ASN A 101 7.10 -11.22 0.33
CA ASN A 101 8.26 -11.11 -0.53
C ASN A 101 8.91 -12.49 -0.71
N THR A 102 8.88 -13.00 -1.94
CA THR A 102 9.46 -14.31 -2.29
C THR A 102 10.83 -14.20 -2.94
N GLY A 103 11.31 -12.98 -3.16
CA GLY A 103 12.62 -12.75 -3.76
C GLY A 103 13.75 -12.67 -2.74
N SER A 104 14.96 -12.46 -3.25
CA SER A 104 16.16 -12.32 -2.42
C SER A 104 16.49 -10.85 -2.09
N GLY A 105 15.84 -9.90 -2.75
CA GLY A 105 16.00 -8.48 -2.51
C GLY A 105 14.73 -7.86 -1.94
N GLU A 106 14.73 -6.55 -1.83
CA GLU A 106 13.60 -5.80 -1.31
C GLU A 106 12.43 -5.80 -2.31
N LEU A 107 11.23 -6.01 -1.81
CA LEU A 107 10.00 -5.83 -2.59
C LEU A 107 9.55 -4.38 -2.47
N VAL A 108 9.28 -3.73 -3.60
CA VAL A 108 8.83 -2.35 -3.64
C VAL A 108 7.53 -2.28 -4.45
N PHE A 109 6.50 -1.69 -3.88
CA PHE A 109 5.23 -1.52 -4.56
C PHE A 109 4.55 -0.21 -4.16
N LEU A 110 3.71 0.30 -5.05
CA LEU A 110 2.87 1.45 -4.78
C LEU A 110 1.53 0.99 -4.24
N CYS A 111 0.97 1.77 -3.32
CA CYS A 111 -0.38 1.58 -2.79
C CYS A 111 -1.20 2.82 -3.10
N THR A 112 -2.31 2.67 -3.81
CA THR A 112 -3.31 3.73 -3.93
C THR A 112 -4.53 3.35 -3.13
N CYS A 113 -5.07 4.28 -2.36
CA CYS A 113 -6.24 4.06 -1.51
C CYS A 113 -7.30 5.11 -1.80
N ALA A 114 -8.56 4.69 -1.92
CA ALA A 114 -9.71 5.57 -2.12
C ALA A 114 -10.90 5.05 -1.32
N PRO A 115 -11.41 5.81 -0.34
CA PRO A 115 -10.80 7.02 0.23
C PRO A 115 -9.38 6.77 0.73
N GLY A 116 -8.66 7.85 1.01
CA GLY A 116 -7.26 7.77 1.41
C GLY A 116 -7.01 6.90 2.63
N TYR A 117 -5.82 6.34 2.71
CA TYR A 117 -5.43 5.41 3.79
C TYR A 117 -5.58 6.06 5.17
N GLU A 118 -6.16 5.30 6.09
CA GLU A 118 -6.26 5.64 7.51
C GLU A 118 -5.90 4.42 8.37
N HIS A 119 -5.10 4.63 9.41
CA HIS A 119 -4.81 3.57 10.38
C HIS A 119 -6.08 3.06 11.05
N SER A 120 -7.06 3.95 11.27
CA SER A 120 -8.34 3.61 11.89
C SER A 120 -9.23 2.72 11.02
N ASP A 121 -8.94 2.63 9.71
CA ASP A 121 -9.65 1.75 8.77
C ASP A 121 -8.81 0.51 8.41
N THR A 122 -7.84 0.17 9.23
CA THR A 122 -6.97 -0.99 9.02
C THR A 122 -7.16 -1.98 10.16
N PHE A 123 -7.65 -3.17 9.83
CA PHE A 123 -8.01 -4.21 10.81
C PHE A 123 -7.18 -5.45 10.56
N LEU A 124 -6.40 -5.87 11.55
CA LEU A 124 -5.53 -7.04 11.43
C LEU A 124 -6.34 -8.32 11.55
N ASP A 125 -6.05 -9.28 10.67
CA ASP A 125 -6.68 -10.60 10.60
C ASP A 125 -5.59 -11.69 10.61
N PRO A 126 -4.76 -11.79 11.67
CA PRO A 126 -3.54 -12.62 11.63
C PRO A 126 -3.80 -14.11 11.58
N SER A 127 -4.93 -14.57 12.09
CA SER A 127 -5.25 -15.99 12.07
C SER A 127 -6.16 -16.34 10.90
N ALA A 128 -5.82 -17.40 10.21
CA ALA A 128 -6.64 -17.93 9.13
C ALA A 128 -7.81 -18.74 9.67
#